data_7fc9220aa36b45c5f123c6111ed64a42
#
_entry.id   7fc9220aa36b45c5f123c6111ed64a42
#
_cell.length_a   1.000
_cell.length_b   1.000
_cell.length_c   1.000
_cell.angle_alpha   90.00
_cell.angle_beta   90.00
_cell.angle_gamma   90.00
#
_symmetry.space_group_name_H-M   'P 1'
#
loop_
_entity.id
_entity.type
_entity.pdbx_description
1 polymer ?
#
loop_
_entity_poly.entity_id
_entity_poly.type
_entity_poly.pdbx_seq_one_letter_code
_entity_poly.pdbx_strand_id
1 'polypeptide(L)'
;MKKIQINRAKGHAKNGKGFYIALACGLLAVGAAAWFGVTAAMRKLEVNPPEVSTPEISNQETDLNLPADTPIKLPSEEVSEPEESTAPTTAQPEAPAKSTAFAMPVSGDVVNAYSGEKMVKSKTLGDWVLHTGIDLAASAKTPVKAVSAGTVSAVETDDLWGCTVTIEHANSVISYYANLGDDIRVTVGQSVKLGDVIGTVGETADIERAEESHLHLGIKQDGEWIDPVSFIESKK
;
A
#
# COMPACT_ATOMS: atom_id res chain seq x y z
N MET A 1 -53.74 30.60 -54.67
CA MET A 1 -52.54 30.39 -53.80
C MET A 1 -52.94 30.54 -52.34
N LYS A 2 -53.05 29.42 -51.59
CA LYS A 2 -53.44 29.45 -50.17
C LYS A 2 -52.13 29.53 -49.36
N LYS A 3 -51.95 30.57 -48.54
CA LYS A 3 -50.83 30.73 -47.60
C LYS A 3 -51.10 29.86 -46.35
N ILE A 4 -50.21 28.93 -46.08
CA ILE A 4 -50.23 28.10 -44.87
C ILE A 4 -49.60 28.93 -43.75
N GLN A 5 -50.35 29.20 -42.68
CA GLN A 5 -49.89 29.83 -41.45
C GLN A 5 -49.38 28.72 -40.52
N ILE A 6 -48.05 28.76 -40.21
CA ILE A 6 -47.45 27.83 -39.25
C ILE A 6 -47.52 28.48 -37.87
N ASN A 7 -48.38 27.94 -37.00
CA ASN A 7 -48.44 28.35 -35.61
C ASN A 7 -47.26 27.76 -34.81
N ARG A 8 -46.34 28.63 -34.42
CA ARG A 8 -45.21 28.28 -33.55
C ARG A 8 -45.68 28.28 -32.09
N ALA A 9 -45.87 27.08 -31.53
CA ALA A 9 -46.12 26.91 -30.10
C ALA A 9 -44.89 27.38 -29.29
N LYS A 10 -45.09 28.38 -28.42
CA LYS A 10 -44.07 28.83 -27.44
C LYS A 10 -43.96 27.80 -26.35
N GLY A 11 -42.90 26.99 -26.37
CA GLY A 11 -42.54 26.11 -25.24
C GLY A 11 -42.12 26.97 -24.04
N HIS A 12 -42.86 26.84 -22.92
CA HIS A 12 -42.47 27.40 -21.63
C HIS A 12 -41.31 26.58 -21.09
N ALA A 13 -40.12 27.17 -21.02
CA ALA A 13 -38.97 26.62 -20.28
C ALA A 13 -39.33 26.64 -18.77
N LYS A 14 -39.70 25.50 -18.21
CA LYS A 14 -39.83 25.32 -16.74
C LYS A 14 -38.44 25.38 -16.15
N ASN A 15 -38.22 26.36 -15.26
CA ASN A 15 -36.98 26.55 -14.51
C ASN A 15 -36.66 25.26 -13.72
N GLY A 16 -35.61 24.55 -14.12
CA GLY A 16 -35.13 23.32 -13.53
C GLY A 16 -34.56 23.40 -12.11
N LYS A 17 -34.58 24.59 -11.49
CA LYS A 17 -34.04 24.80 -10.13
C LYS A 17 -34.78 24.00 -9.03
N GLY A 18 -36.10 23.84 -9.17
CA GLY A 18 -36.91 23.07 -8.20
C GLY A 18 -36.63 21.58 -8.21
N PHE A 19 -36.25 21.02 -9.36
CA PHE A 19 -35.92 19.60 -9.49
C PHE A 19 -34.62 19.24 -8.74
N TYR A 20 -33.59 20.07 -8.86
CA TYR A 20 -32.31 19.82 -8.18
C TYR A 20 -32.42 20.02 -6.66
N ILE A 21 -33.28 20.94 -6.18
CA ILE A 21 -33.52 21.13 -4.75
C ILE A 21 -34.24 19.89 -4.17
N ALA A 22 -35.25 19.37 -4.86
CA ALA A 22 -35.92 18.13 -4.43
C ALA A 22 -35.01 16.92 -4.43
N LEU A 23 -34.10 16.78 -5.41
CA LEU A 23 -33.09 15.72 -5.48
C LEU A 23 -32.09 15.83 -4.34
N ALA A 24 -31.58 17.04 -4.04
CA ALA A 24 -30.63 17.28 -2.95
C ALA A 24 -31.24 16.97 -1.57
N CYS A 25 -32.50 17.36 -1.33
CA CYS A 25 -33.19 17.02 -0.09
C CYS A 25 -33.45 15.51 0.06
N GLY A 26 -33.71 14.80 -1.04
CA GLY A 26 -33.88 13.35 -1.05
C GLY A 26 -32.58 12.62 -0.66
N LEU A 27 -31.46 13.04 -1.21
CA LEU A 27 -30.13 12.44 -0.91
C LEU A 27 -29.69 12.69 0.54
N LEU A 28 -29.99 13.88 1.11
CA LEU A 28 -29.70 14.18 2.51
C LEU A 28 -30.53 13.33 3.47
N ALA A 29 -31.81 13.07 3.15
CA ALA A 29 -32.66 12.23 3.97
C ALA A 29 -32.22 10.75 3.99
N VAL A 30 -31.77 10.22 2.85
CA VAL A 30 -31.22 8.85 2.75
C VAL A 30 -29.89 8.75 3.49
N GLY A 31 -29.01 9.74 3.36
CA GLY A 31 -27.73 9.79 4.09
C GLY A 31 -27.90 9.82 5.60
N ALA A 32 -28.86 10.61 6.12
CA ALA A 32 -29.15 10.69 7.54
C ALA A 32 -29.72 9.37 8.10
N ALA A 33 -30.58 8.69 7.36
CA ALA A 33 -31.15 7.39 7.78
C ALA A 33 -30.07 6.30 7.84
N ALA A 34 -29.13 6.28 6.87
CA ALA A 34 -28.00 5.36 6.86
C ALA A 34 -27.03 5.62 8.04
N TRP A 35 -26.75 6.89 8.34
CA TRP A 35 -25.90 7.27 9.47
C TRP A 35 -26.48 6.84 10.82
N PHE A 36 -27.79 7.07 11.05
CA PHE A 36 -28.48 6.64 12.28
C PHE A 36 -28.56 5.11 12.39
N GLY A 37 -28.74 4.40 11.28
CA GLY A 37 -28.77 2.93 11.26
C GLY A 37 -27.45 2.31 11.68
N VAL A 38 -26.33 2.82 11.17
CA VAL A 38 -24.96 2.33 11.48
C VAL A 38 -24.58 2.61 12.93
N THR A 39 -24.88 3.81 13.46
CA THR A 39 -24.57 4.15 14.86
C THR A 39 -25.42 3.36 15.86
N ALA A 40 -26.68 3.02 15.52
CA ALA A 40 -27.53 2.18 16.37
C ALA A 40 -27.06 0.70 16.36
N ALA A 41 -26.55 0.20 15.25
CA ALA A 41 -25.98 -1.15 15.14
C ALA A 41 -24.69 -1.28 15.94
N MET A 42 -23.81 -0.27 15.91
CA MET A 42 -22.56 -0.29 16.67
C MET A 42 -22.76 -0.26 18.19
N ARG A 43 -23.82 0.38 18.70
CA ARG A 43 -24.16 0.35 20.13
C ARG A 43 -24.62 -1.02 20.65
N LYS A 44 -25.03 -1.94 19.78
CA LYS A 44 -25.41 -3.30 20.16
C LYS A 44 -24.25 -4.32 20.19
N LEU A 45 -23.07 -3.92 19.75
CA LEU A 45 -21.84 -4.72 19.75
C LEU A 45 -20.91 -4.28 20.89
N GLU A 46 -21.46 -3.96 22.07
CA GLU A 46 -20.66 -3.97 23.29
C GLU A 46 -20.39 -5.45 23.64
N VAL A 47 -19.34 -5.97 23.01
CA VAL A 47 -18.77 -7.26 23.38
C VAL A 47 -18.07 -7.04 24.71
N ASN A 48 -18.62 -7.62 25.79
CA ASN A 48 -17.90 -7.76 27.05
C ASN A 48 -16.55 -8.44 26.75
N PRO A 49 -15.40 -7.84 27.14
CA PRO A 49 -14.14 -8.55 27.02
C PRO A 49 -14.21 -9.83 27.86
N PRO A 50 -13.70 -10.97 27.34
CA PRO A 50 -13.64 -12.17 28.13
C PRO A 50 -12.78 -11.92 29.36
N GLU A 51 -13.32 -12.24 30.56
CA GLU A 51 -12.56 -12.29 31.81
C GLU A 51 -11.37 -13.22 31.62
N VAL A 52 -10.18 -12.63 31.56
CA VAL A 52 -8.94 -13.40 31.62
C VAL A 52 -8.81 -13.87 33.06
N SER A 53 -9.18 -15.13 33.28
CA SER A 53 -8.87 -15.83 34.52
C SER A 53 -7.35 -15.98 34.61
N THR A 54 -6.72 -15.16 35.43
CA THR A 54 -5.33 -15.36 35.84
C THR A 54 -5.24 -16.68 36.62
N PRO A 55 -4.39 -17.65 36.22
CA PRO A 55 -4.14 -18.79 37.05
C PRO A 55 -3.36 -18.33 38.29
N GLU A 56 -3.92 -18.61 39.50
CA GLU A 56 -3.21 -18.50 40.75
C GLU A 56 -1.96 -19.40 40.71
N ILE A 57 -0.79 -18.77 40.72
CA ILE A 57 0.47 -19.48 40.93
C ILE A 57 0.54 -19.79 42.42
N SER A 58 0.23 -21.04 42.77
CA SER A 58 0.50 -21.64 44.07
C SER A 58 2.01 -21.63 44.33
N ASN A 59 2.46 -20.80 45.26
CA ASN A 59 3.81 -20.87 45.82
C ASN A 59 3.99 -22.17 46.57
N GLN A 60 4.60 -23.18 45.96
CA GLN A 60 5.25 -24.26 46.69
C GLN A 60 6.69 -23.82 46.95
N GLU A 61 6.95 -23.45 48.18
CA GLU A 61 8.29 -23.38 48.75
C GLU A 61 8.89 -24.78 48.73
N THR A 62 9.84 -25.01 47.85
CA THR A 62 10.75 -26.16 47.94
C THR A 62 12.04 -25.68 48.59
N ASP A 63 12.16 -26.04 49.83
CA ASP A 63 13.36 -25.92 50.69
C ASP A 63 14.51 -26.73 50.05
N LEU A 64 15.48 -26.07 49.46
CA LEU A 64 16.75 -26.67 49.00
C LEU A 64 17.88 -26.06 49.79
N ASN A 65 18.21 -26.80 50.84
CA ASN A 65 19.38 -26.68 51.71
C ASN A 65 20.64 -26.80 50.85
N LEU A 66 21.41 -25.71 50.66
CA LEU A 66 22.76 -25.72 50.09
C LEU A 66 23.79 -25.62 51.22
N PRO A 67 24.78 -26.50 51.26
CA PRO A 67 25.89 -26.33 52.22
C PRO A 67 26.84 -25.23 51.77
N ALA A 68 27.23 -24.44 52.77
CA ALA A 68 28.25 -23.40 52.65
C ALA A 68 29.66 -23.98 52.51
N ASP A 69 30.56 -23.12 52.05
CA ASP A 69 32.02 -23.18 52.09
C ASP A 69 32.76 -23.89 50.95
N THR A 70 33.23 -23.02 50.02
CA THR A 70 34.69 -23.04 49.67
C THR A 70 35.06 -21.65 49.05
N PRO A 71 36.11 -20.98 49.56
CA PRO A 71 36.60 -19.72 48.98
C PRO A 71 37.51 -20.00 47.79
N ILE A 72 37.13 -19.60 46.61
CA ILE A 72 38.03 -19.62 45.42
C ILE A 72 38.75 -18.26 45.31
N LYS A 73 40.05 -18.37 45.46
CA LYS A 73 41.07 -17.31 45.35
C LYS A 73 41.15 -16.75 43.94
N LEU A 74 41.01 -15.43 43.84
CA LEU A 74 41.21 -14.64 42.61
C LEU A 74 42.70 -14.58 42.28
N PRO A 75 43.14 -14.84 41.07
CA PRO A 75 44.45 -14.34 40.60
C PRO A 75 44.25 -12.92 40.06
N SER A 76 45.02 -12.02 40.63
CA SER A 76 45.23 -10.66 40.11
C SER A 76 46.16 -10.77 38.91
N GLU A 77 45.72 -10.26 37.75
CA GLU A 77 46.64 -9.90 36.64
C GLU A 77 46.07 -8.73 35.82
N GLU A 78 46.75 -7.67 35.95
CA GLU A 78 47.31 -6.76 34.95
C GLU A 78 46.34 -5.98 34.05
N VAL A 79 46.27 -4.70 34.36
CA VAL A 79 45.67 -3.63 33.59
C VAL A 79 46.37 -3.52 32.24
N SER A 80 45.69 -3.88 31.16
CA SER A 80 45.96 -3.41 29.80
C SER A 80 44.91 -2.40 29.40
N GLU A 81 45.39 -1.23 29.03
CA GLU A 81 44.67 -0.06 28.56
C GLU A 81 43.67 -0.40 27.42
N PRO A 82 42.40 0.01 27.43
CA PRO A 82 41.47 -0.31 26.36
C PRO A 82 41.77 0.55 25.13
N GLU A 83 42.09 -0.12 24.04
CA GLU A 83 42.02 0.49 22.70
C GLU A 83 40.59 0.97 22.44
N GLU A 84 40.50 2.19 21.98
CA GLU A 84 39.30 2.93 21.59
C GLU A 84 38.57 2.14 20.51
N SER A 85 37.58 1.30 20.95
CA SER A 85 36.64 0.65 20.05
C SER A 85 35.68 1.72 19.55
N THR A 86 35.90 2.17 18.33
CA THR A 86 34.93 2.97 17.56
C THR A 86 33.61 2.23 17.49
N ALA A 87 32.67 2.65 18.35
CA ALA A 87 31.28 2.22 18.27
C ALA A 87 30.75 2.49 16.84
N PRO A 88 30.01 1.57 16.24
CA PRO A 88 29.34 1.84 14.98
C PRO A 88 28.36 3.00 15.22
N THR A 89 28.63 4.14 14.59
CA THR A 89 27.72 5.26 14.50
C THR A 89 26.38 4.72 14.01
N THR A 90 25.38 4.75 14.86
CA THR A 90 23.98 4.55 14.49
C THR A 90 23.66 5.65 13.49
N ALA A 91 23.69 5.32 12.20
CA ALA A 91 23.30 6.23 11.14
C ALA A 91 21.82 6.58 11.40
N GLN A 92 21.60 7.80 11.87
CA GLN A 92 20.28 8.41 11.90
C GLN A 92 19.72 8.33 10.48
N PRO A 93 18.45 7.93 10.27
CA PRO A 93 17.86 7.86 8.93
C PRO A 93 17.98 9.24 8.28
N GLU A 94 18.86 9.36 7.30
CA GLU A 94 18.94 10.55 6.48
C GLU A 94 17.61 10.71 5.77
N ALA A 95 16.99 11.88 5.90
CA ALA A 95 15.77 12.20 5.16
C ALA A 95 16.01 11.91 3.68
N PRO A 96 15.06 11.25 2.96
CA PRO A 96 15.28 10.84 1.59
C PRO A 96 15.67 12.05 0.75
N ALA A 97 16.81 11.97 0.08
CA ALA A 97 17.21 12.98 -0.89
C ALA A 97 16.07 13.11 -1.89
N LYS A 98 15.54 14.34 -2.10
CA LYS A 98 14.47 14.63 -3.05
C LYS A 98 14.97 14.38 -4.46
N SER A 99 15.06 13.11 -4.86
CA SER A 99 15.38 12.74 -6.24
C SER A 99 14.11 12.91 -7.09
N THR A 100 14.26 13.52 -8.25
CA THR A 100 13.21 13.62 -9.28
C THR A 100 13.46 12.64 -10.43
N ALA A 101 14.53 11.85 -10.36
CA ALA A 101 14.84 10.82 -11.34
C ALA A 101 14.01 9.55 -11.07
N PHE A 102 13.53 8.95 -12.13
CA PHE A 102 12.77 7.69 -12.10
C PHE A 102 13.37 6.66 -13.06
N ALA A 103 13.29 5.39 -12.71
CA ALA A 103 13.72 4.28 -13.57
C ALA A 103 12.78 3.08 -13.41
N MET A 104 12.77 2.20 -14.41
CA MET A 104 11.98 0.96 -14.35
C MET A 104 12.47 0.06 -13.21
N PRO A 105 11.53 -0.60 -12.48
CA PRO A 105 11.85 -1.41 -11.31
C PRO A 105 12.46 -2.77 -11.66
N VAL A 106 12.18 -3.28 -12.85
CA VAL A 106 12.71 -4.53 -13.41
C VAL A 106 13.08 -4.32 -14.89
N SER A 107 13.93 -5.19 -15.41
CA SER A 107 14.28 -5.21 -16.85
C SER A 107 13.38 -6.23 -17.54
N GLY A 108 12.24 -5.79 -18.02
CA GLY A 108 11.27 -6.63 -18.72
C GLY A 108 10.40 -5.80 -19.66
N ASP A 109 9.82 -6.47 -20.66
CA ASP A 109 8.87 -5.85 -21.58
C ASP A 109 7.52 -5.62 -20.89
N VAL A 110 6.78 -4.60 -21.32
CA VAL A 110 5.40 -4.38 -20.88
C VAL A 110 4.50 -5.40 -21.55
N VAL A 111 3.91 -6.31 -20.78
CA VAL A 111 2.99 -7.35 -21.28
C VAL A 111 1.53 -6.91 -21.20
N ASN A 112 1.18 -6.10 -20.21
CA ASN A 112 -0.11 -5.41 -20.15
C ASN A 112 0.14 -3.93 -19.89
N ALA A 113 -0.41 -3.07 -20.74
CA ALA A 113 -0.22 -1.62 -20.65
C ALA A 113 -1.27 -0.98 -19.73
N TYR A 114 -0.95 0.20 -19.19
CA TYR A 114 -1.92 1.08 -18.55
C TYR A 114 -3.07 1.39 -19.50
N SER A 115 -4.30 1.23 -19.04
CA SER A 115 -5.47 1.36 -19.90
C SER A 115 -6.14 2.75 -19.89
N GLY A 116 -5.79 3.61 -18.91
CA GLY A 116 -6.45 4.87 -18.70
C GLY A 116 -7.94 4.69 -18.42
N GLU A 117 -8.77 5.38 -19.20
CA GLU A 117 -10.23 5.28 -19.12
C GLU A 117 -10.81 4.13 -19.97
N LYS A 118 -9.99 3.39 -20.70
CA LYS A 118 -10.43 2.32 -21.59
C LYS A 118 -10.47 1.00 -20.81
N MET A 119 -11.60 0.33 -20.87
CA MET A 119 -11.71 -1.02 -20.31
C MET A 119 -10.98 -2.02 -21.19
N VAL A 120 -10.22 -2.92 -20.55
CA VAL A 120 -9.54 -4.06 -21.19
C VAL A 120 -10.10 -5.35 -20.63
N LYS A 121 -10.03 -6.44 -21.41
CA LYS A 121 -10.53 -7.73 -20.95
C LYS A 121 -9.49 -8.43 -20.09
N SER A 122 -9.81 -8.67 -18.82
CA SER A 122 -8.97 -9.49 -17.94
C SER A 122 -9.02 -10.95 -18.36
N LYS A 123 -7.84 -11.58 -18.48
CA LYS A 123 -7.75 -13.03 -18.74
C LYS A 123 -8.15 -13.85 -17.52
N THR A 124 -7.87 -13.34 -16.33
CA THR A 124 -8.18 -14.01 -15.06
C THR A 124 -9.66 -13.94 -14.74
N LEU A 125 -10.25 -12.74 -14.81
CA LEU A 125 -11.66 -12.51 -14.42
C LEU A 125 -12.62 -12.83 -15.57
N GLY A 126 -12.17 -12.79 -16.82
CA GLY A 126 -13.02 -12.93 -18.00
C GLY A 126 -13.97 -11.74 -18.23
N ASP A 127 -13.80 -10.65 -17.46
CA ASP A 127 -14.62 -9.44 -17.49
C ASP A 127 -13.80 -8.24 -17.97
N TRP A 128 -14.48 -7.09 -18.16
CA TRP A 128 -13.88 -5.84 -18.57
C TRP A 128 -13.49 -5.01 -17.35
N VAL A 129 -12.21 -4.66 -17.25
CA VAL A 129 -11.62 -3.93 -16.13
C VAL A 129 -10.82 -2.73 -16.61
N LEU A 130 -10.55 -1.78 -15.71
CA LEU A 130 -9.53 -0.77 -15.92
C LEU A 130 -8.20 -1.30 -15.38
N HIS A 131 -7.14 -1.26 -16.19
CA HIS A 131 -5.80 -1.60 -15.74
C HIS A 131 -5.08 -0.32 -15.31
N THR A 132 -4.92 -0.14 -13.99
CA THR A 132 -4.43 1.11 -13.37
C THR A 132 -2.91 1.17 -13.22
N GLY A 133 -2.19 0.22 -13.81
CA GLY A 133 -0.74 0.12 -13.84
C GLY A 133 -0.24 -0.46 -15.15
N ILE A 134 0.97 -0.97 -15.12
CA ILE A 134 1.57 -1.80 -16.18
C ILE A 134 2.06 -3.09 -15.58
N ASP A 135 2.01 -4.16 -16.36
CA ASP A 135 2.63 -5.43 -16.00
C ASP A 135 3.93 -5.59 -16.78
N LEU A 136 5.01 -5.80 -16.03
CA LEU A 136 6.36 -5.97 -16.56
C LEU A 136 6.74 -7.44 -16.49
N ALA A 137 6.99 -8.07 -17.64
CA ALA A 137 7.42 -9.45 -17.71
C ALA A 137 8.68 -9.67 -16.89
N ALA A 138 8.62 -10.54 -15.89
CA ALA A 138 9.77 -10.90 -15.08
C ALA A 138 9.53 -12.24 -14.39
N SER A 139 10.54 -13.09 -14.36
CA SER A 139 10.44 -14.39 -13.68
C SER A 139 10.27 -14.19 -12.17
N ALA A 140 9.56 -15.10 -11.51
CA ALA A 140 9.48 -15.14 -10.06
C ALA A 140 10.88 -15.08 -9.42
N LYS A 141 11.00 -14.41 -8.27
CA LYS A 141 12.26 -14.13 -7.55
C LYS A 141 13.21 -13.13 -8.23
N THR A 142 12.84 -12.52 -9.36
CA THR A 142 13.60 -11.38 -9.92
C THR A 142 13.58 -10.22 -8.92
N PRO A 143 14.73 -9.60 -8.60
CA PRO A 143 14.77 -8.44 -7.69
C PRO A 143 13.98 -7.26 -8.26
N VAL A 144 13.08 -6.70 -7.44
CA VAL A 144 12.30 -5.50 -7.73
C VAL A 144 12.96 -4.32 -7.06
N LYS A 145 13.14 -3.23 -7.81
CA LYS A 145 13.83 -2.02 -7.36
C LYS A 145 12.86 -0.86 -7.19
N ALA A 146 13.16 0.02 -6.23
CA ALA A 146 12.44 1.29 -6.09
C ALA A 146 12.63 2.15 -7.35
N VAL A 147 11.53 2.62 -7.94
CA VAL A 147 11.53 3.45 -9.17
C VAL A 147 12.15 4.83 -8.96
N SER A 148 12.19 5.31 -7.72
CA SER A 148 12.80 6.59 -7.31
C SER A 148 13.10 6.58 -5.81
N ALA A 149 13.80 7.61 -5.32
CA ALA A 149 13.97 7.82 -3.89
C ALA A 149 12.63 8.20 -3.23
N GLY A 150 12.38 7.69 -2.02
CA GLY A 150 11.14 7.93 -1.31
C GLY A 150 11.10 7.30 0.07
N THR A 151 9.91 7.25 0.65
CA THR A 151 9.65 6.60 1.93
C THR A 151 8.57 5.53 1.73
N VAL A 152 8.80 4.34 2.24
CA VAL A 152 7.81 3.25 2.21
C VAL A 152 6.62 3.64 3.08
N SER A 153 5.44 3.79 2.49
CA SER A 153 4.21 4.16 3.19
C SER A 153 3.36 2.96 3.59
N ALA A 154 3.42 1.86 2.82
CA ALA A 154 2.74 0.61 3.17
C ALA A 154 3.53 -0.63 2.70
N VAL A 155 3.40 -1.70 3.47
CA VAL A 155 3.79 -3.08 3.12
C VAL A 155 2.64 -3.96 3.57
N GLU A 156 1.92 -4.54 2.63
CA GLU A 156 0.65 -5.22 2.89
C GLU A 156 0.57 -6.54 2.13
N THR A 157 -0.31 -7.43 2.59
CA THR A 157 -0.75 -8.60 1.83
C THR A 157 -2.24 -8.45 1.58
N ASP A 158 -2.61 -8.34 0.32
CA ASP A 158 -3.99 -8.19 -0.16
C ASP A 158 -4.45 -9.46 -0.86
N ASP A 159 -5.71 -9.86 -0.68
CA ASP A 159 -6.24 -11.10 -1.26
C ASP A 159 -6.32 -11.07 -2.80
N LEU A 160 -6.36 -9.88 -3.41
CA LEU A 160 -6.44 -9.71 -4.85
C LEU A 160 -5.06 -9.43 -5.48
N TRP A 161 -4.30 -8.49 -4.88
CA TRP A 161 -3.04 -7.99 -5.42
C TRP A 161 -1.80 -8.71 -4.86
N GLY A 162 -1.98 -9.61 -3.88
CA GLY A 162 -0.92 -10.34 -3.22
C GLY A 162 -0.05 -9.47 -2.32
N CYS A 163 1.24 -9.78 -2.22
CA CYS A 163 2.18 -8.96 -1.48
C CYS A 163 2.43 -7.65 -2.22
N THR A 164 2.26 -6.53 -1.52
CA THR A 164 2.34 -5.18 -2.07
C THR A 164 3.27 -4.28 -1.27
N VAL A 165 3.92 -3.35 -1.97
CA VAL A 165 4.70 -2.27 -1.38
C VAL A 165 4.26 -0.95 -2.01
N THR A 166 4.03 0.06 -1.17
CA THR A 166 3.72 1.42 -1.60
C THR A 166 4.84 2.37 -1.15
N ILE A 167 5.30 3.22 -2.06
CA ILE A 167 6.36 4.20 -1.77
C ILE A 167 5.87 5.59 -2.15
N GLU A 168 6.00 6.51 -1.21
CA GLU A 168 5.76 7.94 -1.42
C GLU A 168 7.05 8.63 -1.84
N HIS A 169 6.99 9.36 -2.95
CA HIS A 169 8.08 10.12 -3.53
C HIS A 169 7.86 11.63 -3.41
N ALA A 170 8.81 12.41 -3.86
CA ALA A 170 8.64 13.86 -4.00
C ALA A 170 7.51 14.20 -4.99
N ASN A 171 6.96 15.43 -4.89
CA ASN A 171 5.96 16.01 -5.80
C ASN A 171 4.66 15.20 -5.89
N SER A 172 4.17 14.69 -4.74
CA SER A 172 2.90 13.94 -4.64
C SER A 172 2.83 12.71 -5.57
N VAL A 173 3.98 12.10 -5.87
CA VAL A 173 4.07 10.86 -6.64
C VAL A 173 4.09 9.68 -5.69
N ILE A 174 3.29 8.66 -5.99
CA ILE A 174 3.23 7.40 -5.26
C ILE A 174 3.43 6.26 -6.24
N SER A 175 4.34 5.34 -5.95
CA SER A 175 4.46 4.08 -6.68
C SER A 175 3.89 2.93 -5.89
N TYR A 176 3.19 2.05 -6.58
CA TYR A 176 2.54 0.87 -6.06
C TYR A 176 3.08 -0.37 -6.77
N TYR A 177 3.62 -1.29 -6.00
CA TYR A 177 4.18 -2.55 -6.49
C TYR A 177 3.31 -3.68 -5.99
N ALA A 178 2.82 -4.53 -6.88
CA ALA A 178 2.01 -5.68 -6.52
C ALA A 178 2.53 -6.95 -7.19
N ASN A 179 1.95 -8.10 -6.85
CA ASN A 179 2.41 -9.41 -7.27
C ASN A 179 3.85 -9.70 -6.81
N LEU A 180 4.24 -9.14 -5.65
CA LEU A 180 5.54 -9.40 -5.04
C LEU A 180 5.55 -10.78 -4.37
N GLY A 181 6.74 -11.38 -4.27
CA GLY A 181 6.95 -12.59 -3.46
C GLY A 181 7.04 -12.29 -1.97
N ASP A 182 7.14 -13.34 -1.16
CA ASP A 182 7.23 -13.23 0.30
C ASP A 182 8.55 -12.59 0.79
N ASP A 183 9.56 -12.47 -0.09
CA ASP A 183 10.86 -11.86 0.22
C ASP A 183 10.78 -10.32 0.06
N ILE A 184 10.01 -9.68 0.94
CA ILE A 184 9.94 -8.22 1.06
C ILE A 184 11.15 -7.75 1.90
N ARG A 185 11.88 -6.74 1.39
CA ARG A 185 13.16 -6.28 1.96
C ARG A 185 13.10 -4.88 2.55
N VAL A 186 11.91 -4.34 2.69
CA VAL A 186 11.68 -3.00 3.24
C VAL A 186 10.57 -3.05 4.29
N THR A 187 10.54 -2.03 5.14
CA THR A 187 9.51 -1.86 6.17
C THR A 187 8.89 -0.48 6.07
N VAL A 188 7.66 -0.34 6.58
CA VAL A 188 6.95 0.95 6.63
C VAL A 188 7.79 2.00 7.37
N GLY A 189 7.87 3.20 6.80
CA GLY A 189 8.69 4.31 7.29
C GLY A 189 10.14 4.28 6.82
N GLN A 190 10.60 3.21 6.17
CA GLN A 190 11.96 3.13 5.65
C GLN A 190 12.16 4.07 4.46
N SER A 191 13.27 4.83 4.48
CA SER A 191 13.73 5.60 3.33
C SER A 191 14.45 4.69 2.34
N VAL A 192 14.12 4.83 1.05
CA VAL A 192 14.75 4.11 -0.05
C VAL A 192 15.33 5.09 -1.09
N LYS A 193 16.33 4.65 -1.81
CA LYS A 193 16.93 5.37 -2.94
C LYS A 193 16.46 4.74 -4.25
N LEU A 194 16.58 5.48 -5.34
CA LEU A 194 16.40 4.94 -6.69
C LEU A 194 17.26 3.69 -6.88
N GLY A 195 16.65 2.57 -7.24
CA GLY A 195 17.35 1.32 -7.52
C GLY A 195 17.57 0.40 -6.31
N ASP A 196 17.21 0.82 -5.10
CA ASP A 196 17.25 -0.06 -3.91
C ASP A 196 16.28 -1.23 -4.10
N VAL A 197 16.71 -2.43 -3.72
CA VAL A 197 15.88 -3.63 -3.82
C VAL A 197 14.84 -3.63 -2.69
N ILE A 198 13.56 -3.64 -3.07
CA ILE A 198 12.42 -3.60 -2.15
C ILE A 198 11.78 -4.97 -1.90
N GLY A 199 12.03 -5.93 -2.78
CA GLY A 199 11.49 -7.27 -2.72
C GLY A 199 11.83 -8.06 -3.98
N THR A 200 11.06 -9.08 -4.26
CA THR A 200 11.19 -9.90 -5.47
C THR A 200 9.85 -10.06 -6.17
N VAL A 201 9.85 -10.33 -7.47
CA VAL A 201 8.66 -10.72 -8.23
C VAL A 201 8.10 -12.02 -7.67
N GLY A 202 6.79 -12.09 -7.51
CA GLY A 202 6.06 -13.25 -7.01
C GLY A 202 5.03 -13.77 -7.99
N GLU A 203 4.10 -14.54 -7.45
CA GLU A 203 2.91 -15.09 -8.12
C GLU A 203 1.75 -15.03 -7.08
N THR A 204 1.63 -13.91 -6.38
CA THR A 204 0.73 -13.76 -5.25
C THR A 204 -0.56 -13.03 -5.60
N ALA A 205 -0.64 -12.36 -6.76
CA ALA A 205 -1.81 -11.62 -7.21
C ALA A 205 -2.87 -12.53 -7.82
N ASP A 206 -3.93 -12.84 -7.07
CA ASP A 206 -5.04 -13.66 -7.55
C ASP A 206 -5.82 -13.01 -8.70
N ILE A 207 -5.87 -11.68 -8.74
CA ILE A 207 -6.58 -10.93 -9.79
C ILE A 207 -5.92 -11.04 -11.17
N GLU A 208 -4.63 -11.40 -11.22
CA GLU A 208 -3.82 -11.49 -12.44
C GLU A 208 -3.15 -12.86 -12.62
N ARG A 209 -3.58 -13.87 -11.87
CA ARG A 209 -2.95 -15.20 -11.84
C ARG A 209 -3.01 -15.98 -13.17
N ALA A 210 -3.84 -15.58 -14.12
CA ALA A 210 -3.87 -16.19 -15.48
C ALA A 210 -2.89 -15.50 -16.43
N GLU A 211 -2.18 -14.47 -15.97
CA GLU A 211 -1.10 -13.84 -16.71
C GLU A 211 0.22 -14.60 -16.51
N GLU A 212 1.19 -14.35 -17.41
CA GLU A 212 2.56 -14.85 -17.20
C GLU A 212 3.19 -14.15 -15.97
N SER A 213 4.24 -14.75 -15.39
CA SER A 213 4.93 -14.17 -14.23
C SER A 213 5.42 -12.74 -14.53
N HIS A 214 5.01 -11.78 -13.71
CA HIS A 214 5.20 -10.35 -13.95
C HIS A 214 5.23 -9.57 -12.63
N LEU A 215 5.72 -8.33 -12.70
CA LEU A 215 5.53 -7.30 -11.70
C LEU A 215 4.42 -6.35 -12.14
N HIS A 216 3.41 -6.14 -11.31
CA HIS A 216 2.46 -5.05 -11.50
C HIS A 216 3.01 -3.75 -10.89
N LEU A 217 3.11 -2.69 -11.70
CA LEU A 217 3.56 -1.35 -11.29
C LEU A 217 2.48 -0.32 -11.57
N GLY A 218 1.95 0.30 -10.53
CA GLY A 218 1.09 1.48 -10.62
C GLY A 218 1.83 2.76 -10.21
N ILE A 219 1.51 3.88 -10.83
CA ILE A 219 1.97 5.21 -10.39
C ILE A 219 0.76 6.14 -10.25
N LYS A 220 0.71 6.85 -9.13
CA LYS A 220 -0.21 7.98 -8.92
C LYS A 220 0.58 9.28 -8.88
N GLN A 221 0.01 10.32 -9.46
CA GLN A 221 0.46 11.70 -9.27
C GLN A 221 -0.75 12.56 -8.88
N ASP A 222 -0.62 13.32 -7.81
CA ASP A 222 -1.71 14.15 -7.26
C ASP A 222 -3.02 13.37 -6.99
N GLY A 223 -2.89 12.06 -6.66
CA GLY A 223 -3.99 11.16 -6.35
C GLY A 223 -4.61 10.42 -7.54
N GLU A 224 -4.23 10.74 -8.78
CA GLU A 224 -4.74 10.11 -9.99
C GLU A 224 -3.76 9.07 -10.55
N TRP A 225 -4.29 7.93 -11.05
CA TRP A 225 -3.48 6.94 -11.75
C TRP A 225 -3.02 7.48 -13.09
N ILE A 226 -1.74 7.33 -13.39
CA ILE A 226 -1.12 7.78 -14.64
C ILE A 226 -0.35 6.64 -15.30
N ASP A 227 -0.08 6.76 -16.61
CA ASP A 227 0.73 5.79 -17.34
C ASP A 227 2.18 5.77 -16.82
N PRO A 228 2.62 4.67 -16.17
CA PRO A 228 3.96 4.57 -15.60
C PRO A 228 5.08 4.70 -16.65
N VAL A 229 4.88 4.17 -17.86
CA VAL A 229 5.90 4.24 -18.93
C VAL A 229 6.15 5.68 -19.34
N SER A 230 5.08 6.38 -19.75
CA SER A 230 5.17 7.77 -20.17
C SER A 230 5.71 8.68 -19.07
N PHE A 231 5.31 8.43 -17.82
CA PHE A 231 5.78 9.20 -16.67
C PHE A 231 7.29 8.99 -16.44
N ILE A 232 7.76 7.74 -16.33
CA ILE A 232 9.17 7.42 -16.10
C ILE A 232 10.05 7.96 -17.24
N GLU A 233 9.61 7.83 -18.49
CA GLU A 233 10.36 8.34 -19.64
C GLU A 233 10.51 9.87 -19.61
N SER A 234 9.51 10.59 -19.12
CA SER A 234 9.56 12.04 -18.96
C SER A 234 10.52 12.52 -17.87
N LYS A 235 11.01 11.62 -17.00
CA LYS A 235 11.85 11.90 -15.82
C LYS A 235 13.27 11.33 -15.91
N LYS A 236 13.63 10.73 -17.04
CA LYS A 236 14.99 10.23 -17.33
C LYS A 236 16.01 11.34 -17.48
#